data_8d3f83ea6176675160df364ded4782d9
#
_entry.id   8d3f83ea6176675160df364ded4782d9
#
_cell.length_a   1.000
_cell.length_b   1.000
_cell.length_c   1.000
_cell.angle_alpha   90.00
_cell.angle_beta   90.00
_cell.angle_gamma   90.00
#
_symmetry.space_group_name_H-M   'P 1'
#
loop_
_entity.id
_entity.type
_entity.pdbx_description
1 polymer ?
#
loop_
_entity_poly.entity_id
_entity_poly.type
_entity_poly.pdbx_seq_one_letter_code
_entity_poly.pdbx_strand_id
1 'polypeptide(L)'
;MSFVKETNKPRRVRGRARVEPRPDAAEPVSELTTNRLSVYLRCLNTLDAAGVRTVSSQALADQFHLNAAQIRKDLAYFGEFGVRGVGYYVKELRRHLRQILGVDGRVSIAIMGAGNLGLALADYPGFRDEGFEI
;
A
#
# COMPACT_ATOMS: atom_id res chain seq x y z
N MET A 1 23.25 -36.10 38.48
CA MET A 1 22.21 -35.87 37.48
C MET A 1 22.11 -34.37 37.24
N SER A 2 22.70 -33.94 36.16
CA SER A 2 22.71 -32.51 35.78
C SER A 2 21.57 -32.24 34.84
N PHE A 3 20.60 -31.41 35.23
CA PHE A 3 19.55 -30.90 34.36
C PHE A 3 20.13 -29.80 33.49
N VAL A 4 20.28 -30.05 32.18
CA VAL A 4 20.59 -29.02 31.18
C VAL A 4 19.32 -28.25 30.86
N LYS A 5 19.24 -27.00 31.31
CA LYS A 5 18.19 -26.06 30.85
C LYS A 5 18.46 -25.67 29.44
N GLU A 6 17.67 -26.19 28.53
CA GLU A 6 17.60 -25.73 27.17
C GLU A 6 16.93 -24.33 27.16
N THR A 7 17.73 -23.30 26.96
CA THR A 7 17.23 -21.93 26.75
C THR A 7 16.71 -21.80 25.34
N ASN A 8 15.41 -21.88 25.18
CA ASN A 8 14.71 -21.61 23.93
C ASN A 8 14.85 -20.10 23.60
N LYS A 9 15.83 -19.75 22.78
CA LYS A 9 15.95 -18.39 22.23
C LYS A 9 14.86 -18.16 21.20
N PRO A 10 14.03 -17.11 21.31
CA PRO A 10 13.04 -16.79 20.30
C PRO A 10 13.74 -16.48 18.97
N ARG A 11 13.33 -17.15 17.90
CA ARG A 11 13.75 -16.87 16.53
C ARG A 11 13.44 -15.41 16.21
N ARG A 12 14.47 -14.62 15.93
CA ARG A 12 14.29 -13.27 15.38
C ARG A 12 13.54 -13.40 14.05
N VAL A 13 12.29 -12.95 14.05
CA VAL A 13 11.55 -12.68 12.81
C VAL A 13 12.36 -11.65 12.03
N ARG A 14 12.86 -12.02 10.85
CA ARG A 14 13.55 -11.09 9.96
C ARG A 14 12.58 -9.96 9.65
N GLY A 15 12.91 -8.78 10.13
CA GLY A 15 12.14 -7.57 9.89
C GLY A 15 11.93 -7.35 8.39
N ARG A 16 10.69 -7.02 8.02
CA ARG A 16 10.34 -6.50 6.71
C ARG A 16 11.33 -5.40 6.35
N ALA A 17 11.83 -5.43 5.11
CA ALA A 17 12.60 -4.31 4.58
C ALA A 17 11.73 -3.06 4.68
N ARG A 18 12.04 -2.21 5.65
CA ARG A 18 11.47 -0.89 5.78
C ARG A 18 11.93 -0.11 4.56
N VAL A 19 11.02 0.35 3.72
CA VAL A 19 11.35 1.36 2.72
C VAL A 19 11.74 2.59 3.52
N GLU A 20 13.02 2.85 3.64
CA GLU A 20 13.50 4.04 4.32
C GLU A 20 13.19 5.25 3.46
N PRO A 21 12.61 6.31 4.02
CA PRO A 21 12.47 7.57 3.32
C PRO A 21 13.85 8.06 2.88
N ARG A 22 13.93 8.64 1.68
CA ARG A 22 15.17 9.25 1.20
C ARG A 22 15.74 10.20 2.26
N PRO A 23 17.07 10.23 2.45
CA PRO A 23 17.70 11.07 3.46
C PRO A 23 17.43 12.59 3.33
N ASP A 24 16.91 13.01 2.19
CA ASP A 24 16.57 14.41 1.89
C ASP A 24 15.12 14.76 2.26
N ALA A 25 14.30 13.78 2.67
CA ALA A 25 12.94 14.05 3.14
C ALA A 25 13.00 14.59 4.59
N ALA A 26 13.01 15.90 4.74
CA ALA A 26 13.13 16.56 6.02
C ALA A 26 11.92 16.37 6.96
N GLU A 27 10.80 15.77 6.48
CA GLU A 27 9.57 15.54 7.24
C GLU A 27 9.03 14.14 7.06
N PRO A 28 8.49 13.52 8.12
CA PRO A 28 7.81 12.23 8.01
C PRO A 28 6.56 12.38 7.12
N VAL A 29 6.21 11.31 6.40
CA VAL A 29 5.00 11.28 5.57
C VAL A 29 3.78 11.52 6.45
N SER A 30 2.98 12.52 6.11
CA SER A 30 1.77 12.82 6.85
C SER A 30 0.70 11.74 6.64
N GLU A 31 -0.17 11.58 7.62
CA GLU A 31 -1.35 10.71 7.53
C GLU A 31 -2.24 11.09 6.33
N LEU A 32 -2.39 12.40 6.06
CA LEU A 32 -3.12 12.90 4.91
C LEU A 32 -2.53 12.42 3.58
N THR A 33 -1.22 12.41 3.45
CA THR A 33 -0.54 11.88 2.26
C THR A 33 -0.78 10.39 2.12
N THR A 34 -0.67 9.62 3.19
CA THR A 34 -0.95 8.17 3.20
C THR A 34 -2.38 7.88 2.76
N ASN A 35 -3.35 8.65 3.26
CA ASN A 35 -4.75 8.52 2.85
C ASN A 35 -4.93 8.81 1.36
N ARG A 36 -4.27 9.83 0.82
CA ARG A 36 -4.31 10.11 -0.63
C ARG A 36 -3.70 8.99 -1.46
N LEU A 37 -2.57 8.41 -1.04
CA LEU A 37 -1.98 7.26 -1.73
C LEU A 37 -2.94 6.07 -1.78
N SER A 38 -3.71 5.82 -0.73
CA SER A 38 -4.75 4.78 -0.72
C SER A 38 -5.85 5.05 -1.73
N VAL A 39 -6.23 6.32 -1.90
CA VAL A 39 -7.20 6.74 -2.94
C VAL A 39 -6.61 6.51 -4.33
N TYR A 40 -5.36 6.91 -4.58
CA TYR A 40 -4.70 6.69 -5.86
C TYR A 40 -4.61 5.20 -6.20
N LEU A 41 -4.29 4.36 -5.22
CA LEU A 41 -4.24 2.91 -5.42
C LEU A 41 -5.60 2.35 -5.85
N ARG A 42 -6.70 2.78 -5.25
CA ARG A 42 -8.06 2.40 -5.68
C ARG A 42 -8.37 2.84 -7.11
N CYS A 43 -7.99 4.05 -7.47
CA CYS A 43 -8.14 4.54 -8.84
C CYS A 43 -7.36 3.67 -9.84
N LEU A 44 -6.11 3.33 -9.51
CA LEU A 44 -5.27 2.47 -10.34
C LEU A 44 -5.81 1.04 -10.45
N ASN A 45 -6.38 0.49 -9.39
CA ASN A 45 -7.06 -0.80 -9.44
C ASN A 45 -8.23 -0.78 -10.44
N THR A 46 -9.02 0.30 -10.44
CA THR A 46 -10.12 0.48 -11.40
C THR A 46 -9.61 0.56 -12.84
N LEU A 47 -8.54 1.32 -13.07
CA LEU A 47 -7.91 1.45 -14.39
C LEU A 47 -7.30 0.14 -14.88
N ASP A 48 -6.63 -0.59 -14.00
CA ASP A 48 -6.03 -1.90 -14.33
C ASP A 48 -7.11 -2.92 -14.71
N ALA A 49 -8.21 -2.97 -13.96
CA ALA A 49 -9.36 -3.82 -14.27
C ALA A 49 -10.01 -3.47 -15.62
N ALA A 50 -9.96 -2.20 -16.03
CA ALA A 50 -10.45 -1.73 -17.32
C ALA A 50 -9.44 -1.92 -18.47
N GLY A 51 -8.26 -2.47 -18.20
CA GLY A 51 -7.21 -2.71 -19.21
C GLY A 51 -6.42 -1.47 -19.61
N VAL A 52 -6.47 -0.39 -18.85
CA VAL A 52 -5.72 0.84 -19.11
C VAL A 52 -4.25 0.62 -18.77
N ARG A 53 -3.36 0.84 -19.73
CA ARG A 53 -1.92 0.62 -19.56
C ARG A 53 -1.19 1.82 -18.97
N THR A 54 -1.53 3.00 -19.41
CA THR A 54 -0.88 4.26 -19.03
C THR A 54 -1.93 5.31 -18.70
N VAL A 55 -1.61 6.20 -17.78
CA VAL A 55 -2.46 7.33 -17.39
C VAL A 55 -1.60 8.53 -17.03
N SER A 56 -1.98 9.71 -17.49
CA SER A 56 -1.36 10.96 -17.05
C SER A 56 -1.94 11.40 -15.70
N SER A 57 -1.21 12.23 -14.96
CA SER A 57 -1.74 12.82 -13.73
C SER A 57 -3.00 13.64 -13.98
N GLN A 58 -3.09 14.31 -15.13
CA GLN A 58 -4.27 15.09 -15.50
C GLN A 58 -5.47 14.18 -15.81
N ALA A 59 -5.27 13.11 -16.59
CA ALA A 59 -6.34 12.15 -16.89
C ALA A 59 -6.85 11.44 -15.62
N LEU A 60 -5.94 11.07 -14.72
CA LEU A 60 -6.30 10.49 -13.43
C LEU A 60 -7.12 11.46 -12.58
N ALA A 61 -6.70 12.73 -12.52
CA ALA A 61 -7.41 13.77 -11.81
C ALA A 61 -8.81 14.03 -12.38
N ASP A 62 -8.93 14.12 -13.68
CA ASP A 62 -10.20 14.39 -14.37
C ASP A 62 -11.20 13.24 -14.17
N GLN A 63 -10.74 12.01 -14.30
CA GLN A 63 -11.61 10.83 -14.18
C GLN A 63 -12.11 10.59 -12.75
N PHE A 64 -11.28 10.86 -11.74
CA PHE A 64 -11.60 10.55 -10.34
C PHE A 64 -11.81 11.79 -9.46
N HIS A 65 -11.95 12.96 -10.06
CA HIS A 65 -12.15 14.24 -9.36
C HIS A 65 -11.05 14.55 -8.34
N LEU A 66 -9.80 14.39 -8.76
CA LEU A 66 -8.61 14.65 -7.95
C LEU A 66 -7.86 15.89 -8.46
N ASN A 67 -6.81 16.27 -7.76
CA ASN A 67 -5.94 17.38 -8.16
C ASN A 67 -4.64 16.84 -8.78
N ALA A 68 -4.38 17.17 -10.05
CA ALA A 68 -3.21 16.69 -10.78
C ALA A 68 -1.89 17.15 -10.17
N ALA A 69 -1.81 18.39 -9.73
CA ALA A 69 -0.61 18.93 -9.09
C ALA A 69 -0.30 18.22 -7.76
N GLN A 70 -1.32 17.90 -6.97
CA GLN A 70 -1.19 17.15 -5.74
C GLN A 70 -0.75 15.72 -5.98
N ILE A 71 -1.29 15.06 -7.00
CA ILE A 71 -0.86 13.71 -7.42
C ILE A 71 0.62 13.71 -7.74
N ARG A 72 1.07 14.64 -8.60
CA ARG A 72 2.49 14.75 -8.97
C ARG A 72 3.40 14.98 -7.76
N LYS A 73 3.00 15.87 -6.87
CA LYS A 73 3.75 16.19 -5.65
C LYS A 73 3.84 14.98 -4.71
N ASP A 74 2.72 14.31 -4.46
CA ASP A 74 2.69 13.15 -3.57
C ASP A 74 3.54 12.00 -4.13
N LEU A 75 3.44 11.72 -5.41
CA LEU A 75 4.21 10.64 -6.04
C LEU A 75 5.70 10.97 -6.13
N ALA A 76 6.06 12.22 -6.44
CA ALA A 76 7.45 12.67 -6.52
C ALA A 76 8.18 12.55 -5.17
N TYR A 77 7.46 12.61 -4.07
CA TYR A 77 8.02 12.41 -2.73
C TYR A 77 8.63 11.02 -2.55
N PHE A 78 8.03 9.99 -3.16
CA PHE A 78 8.44 8.59 -3.03
C PHE A 78 9.36 8.09 -4.15
N GLY A 79 9.41 8.76 -5.27
CA GLY A 79 10.25 8.38 -6.39
C GLY A 79 9.86 9.03 -7.71
N GLU A 80 10.60 8.68 -8.76
CA GLU A 80 10.35 9.15 -10.12
C GLU A 80 9.56 8.08 -10.90
N PHE A 81 8.26 8.02 -10.68
CA PHE A 81 7.39 7.03 -11.32
C PHE A 81 6.85 7.48 -12.67
N GLY A 82 6.80 8.80 -12.91
CA GLY A 82 6.32 9.36 -14.16
C GLY A 82 7.33 9.20 -15.27
N VAL A 83 6.85 8.92 -16.48
CA VAL A 83 7.64 8.86 -17.70
C VAL A 83 7.24 10.04 -18.59
N ARG A 84 8.22 10.85 -18.97
CA ARG A 84 7.99 12.03 -19.79
C ARG A 84 7.32 11.66 -21.12
N GLY A 85 6.21 12.32 -21.43
CA GLY A 85 5.42 12.07 -22.65
C GLY A 85 4.50 10.85 -22.58
N VAL A 86 4.55 10.07 -21.50
CA VAL A 86 3.71 8.88 -21.29
C VAL A 86 2.77 9.04 -20.09
N GLY A 87 3.27 9.60 -19.00
CA GLY A 87 2.62 9.63 -17.70
C GLY A 87 3.06 8.48 -16.84
N TYR A 88 2.13 7.73 -16.25
CA TYR A 88 2.39 6.60 -15.37
C TYR A 88 1.95 5.30 -16.02
N TYR A 89 2.76 4.26 -15.88
CA TYR A 89 2.35 2.89 -16.17
C TYR A 89 1.50 2.37 -15.01
N VAL A 90 0.25 2.05 -15.29
CA VAL A 90 -0.76 1.71 -14.28
C VAL A 90 -0.31 0.53 -13.41
N LYS A 91 0.14 -0.56 -13.99
CA LYS A 91 0.58 -1.75 -13.24
C LYS A 91 1.81 -1.49 -12.38
N GLU A 92 2.78 -0.73 -12.89
CA GLU A 92 4.01 -0.42 -12.17
C GLU A 92 3.73 0.54 -11.00
N LEU A 93 2.97 1.60 -11.24
CA LEU A 93 2.62 2.55 -10.19
C LEU A 93 1.78 1.87 -9.10
N ARG A 94 0.83 1.04 -9.49
CA ARG A 94 0.03 0.23 -8.57
C ARG A 94 0.92 -0.63 -7.66
N ARG A 95 1.90 -1.32 -8.23
CA ARG A 95 2.86 -2.13 -7.48
C ARG A 95 3.67 -1.29 -6.49
N HIS A 96 4.19 -0.13 -6.92
CA HIS A 96 4.94 0.76 -6.06
C HIS A 96 4.09 1.30 -4.90
N LEU A 97 2.85 1.70 -5.15
CA LEU A 97 1.96 2.17 -4.10
C LEU A 97 1.60 1.07 -3.10
N ARG A 98 1.41 -0.17 -3.56
CA ARG A 98 1.22 -1.32 -2.67
C ARG A 98 2.41 -1.55 -1.76
N GLN A 99 3.64 -1.41 -2.27
CA GLN A 99 4.86 -1.50 -1.46
C GLN A 99 4.95 -0.36 -0.43
N ILE A 100 4.70 0.87 -0.85
CA ILE A 100 4.75 2.03 0.04
C ILE A 100 3.72 1.92 1.17
N LEU A 101 2.52 1.48 0.87
CA LEU A 101 1.44 1.29 1.84
C LEU A 101 1.59 0.00 2.68
N GLY A 102 2.54 -0.87 2.33
CA GLY A 102 2.77 -2.12 3.04
C GLY A 102 1.70 -3.20 2.80
N VAL A 103 0.97 -3.12 1.69
CA VAL A 103 -0.09 -4.07 1.31
C VAL A 103 0.30 -4.95 0.12
N ASP A 104 1.57 -5.01 -0.20
CA ASP A 104 2.14 -5.82 -1.29
C ASP A 104 2.33 -7.31 -0.93
N GLY A 105 2.15 -7.66 0.34
CA GLY A 105 2.21 -9.03 0.86
C GLY A 105 0.93 -9.41 1.60
N ARG A 106 0.92 -10.63 2.11
CA ARG A 106 -0.16 -11.07 3.01
C ARG A 106 -0.02 -10.40 4.36
N VAL A 107 -1.09 -9.82 4.83
CA VAL A 107 -1.17 -9.17 6.14
C VAL A 107 -2.17 -9.94 7.00
N SER A 108 -1.70 -10.54 8.08
CA SER A 108 -2.58 -11.21 9.03
C SER A 108 -3.28 -10.18 9.92
N ILE A 109 -4.60 -10.30 10.00
CA ILE A 109 -5.45 -9.44 10.82
C ILE A 109 -6.15 -10.29 11.88
N ALA A 110 -6.16 -9.80 13.11
CA ALA A 110 -6.98 -10.37 14.17
C ALA A 110 -8.19 -9.46 14.44
N ILE A 111 -9.37 -10.03 14.43
CA ILE A 111 -10.60 -9.30 14.81
C ILE A 111 -10.85 -9.57 16.30
N MET A 112 -10.86 -8.51 17.08
CA MET A 112 -11.21 -8.58 18.51
C MET A 112 -12.68 -8.19 18.68
N GLY A 113 -13.50 -9.16 19.04
CA GLY A 113 -14.95 -8.99 19.21
C GLY A 113 -15.75 -9.75 18.15
N ALA A 114 -16.51 -10.74 18.57
CA ALA A 114 -17.33 -11.62 17.74
C ALA A 114 -18.81 -11.18 17.69
N GLY A 115 -19.08 -9.88 17.71
CA GLY A 115 -20.42 -9.33 17.47
C GLY A 115 -20.77 -9.39 15.99
N ASN A 116 -21.97 -8.91 15.64
CA ASN A 116 -22.47 -8.93 14.26
C ASN A 116 -21.51 -8.28 13.25
N LEU A 117 -20.90 -7.15 13.63
CA LEU A 117 -19.92 -6.47 12.77
C LEU A 117 -18.62 -7.29 12.61
N GLY A 118 -18.10 -7.85 13.71
CA GLY A 118 -16.87 -8.68 13.68
C GLY A 118 -17.05 -9.91 12.81
N LEU A 119 -18.18 -10.59 12.90
CA LEU A 119 -18.51 -11.75 12.06
C LEU A 119 -18.66 -11.36 10.58
N ALA A 120 -19.37 -10.26 10.29
CA ALA A 120 -19.53 -9.75 8.93
C ALA A 120 -18.18 -9.37 8.29
N LEU A 121 -17.26 -8.79 9.06
CA LEU A 121 -15.91 -8.47 8.59
C LEU A 121 -15.07 -9.73 8.33
N ALA A 122 -15.18 -10.74 9.23
CA ALA A 122 -14.45 -12.01 9.07
C ALA A 122 -14.85 -12.75 7.81
N ASP A 123 -16.12 -12.70 7.43
CA ASP A 123 -16.67 -13.37 6.25
C ASP A 123 -16.55 -12.54 4.96
N TYR A 124 -16.10 -11.30 5.05
CA TYR A 124 -16.02 -10.43 3.88
C TYR A 124 -14.86 -10.82 2.94
N PRO A 125 -15.16 -11.28 1.71
CA PRO A 125 -14.16 -11.81 0.81
C PRO A 125 -13.17 -10.74 0.30
N GLY A 126 -13.57 -9.48 0.27
CA GLY A 126 -12.74 -8.37 -0.20
C GLY A 126 -11.42 -8.21 0.56
N PHE A 127 -11.35 -8.66 1.80
CA PHE A 127 -10.08 -8.65 2.53
C PHE A 127 -9.05 -9.60 1.92
N ARG A 128 -9.45 -10.79 1.50
CA ARG A 128 -8.55 -11.75 0.84
C ARG A 128 -8.06 -11.25 -0.51
N ASP A 129 -8.94 -10.60 -1.26
CA ASP A 129 -8.62 -10.04 -2.57
C ASP A 129 -7.55 -8.93 -2.46
N GLU A 130 -7.55 -8.22 -1.33
CA GLU A 130 -6.55 -7.19 -1.00
C GLU A 130 -5.33 -7.72 -0.22
N GLY A 131 -5.22 -9.05 -0.03
CA GLY A 131 -4.08 -9.70 0.62
C GLY A 131 -4.14 -9.72 2.15
N PHE A 132 -5.30 -9.48 2.74
CA PHE A 132 -5.51 -9.61 4.18
C PHE A 132 -6.01 -11.01 4.54
N GLU A 133 -5.41 -11.62 5.54
CA GLU A 133 -5.83 -12.90 6.12
C GLU A 133 -6.36 -12.66 7.54
N ILE A 134 -7.60 -13.04 7.78
CA ILE A 134 -8.27 -12.98 9.07
C ILE A 134 -8.19 -14.33 9.75
#